data_bb13680f40e7db19a2a87aa25e829610
#
_entry.id   bb13680f40e7db19a2a87aa25e829610
#
_cell.length_a   1.000
_cell.length_b   1.000
_cell.length_c   1.000
_cell.angle_alpha   90.00
_cell.angle_beta   90.00
_cell.angle_gamma   90.00
#
_symmetry.space_group_name_H-M   'P 1'
#
loop_
_entity.id
_entity.type
_entity.pdbx_description
1 polymer ?
#
loop_
_entity_poly.entity_id
_entity_poly.type
_entity_poly.pdbx_seq_one_letter_code
_entity_poly.pdbx_strand_id
1 'polypeptide(L)'
;MTPEDMRLHVATICRDEGIRVLPHSRGGRASKDHRIIAIRPVKSAITYAVALHELGHVLGPWQSLPRLYAEAGAWKWAKEVAGIWTPVMEEKMSRSLHSYVLWAERRAPRIKLPEDGHEFWMLLGVPPEPRKRRPPVKKKRVSVLRLLFGRR
;
A
#
# COMPACT_ATOMS: atom_id res chain seq x y z
N MET A 1 18.18 -3.56 9.62
CA MET A 1 17.88 -4.05 8.26
C MET A 1 18.09 -2.90 7.29
N THR A 2 19.02 -3.03 6.38
CA THR A 2 19.33 -2.02 5.35
C THR A 2 18.30 -2.07 4.20
N PRO A 3 18.21 -1.07 3.33
CA PRO A 3 17.38 -1.13 2.12
C PRO A 3 17.72 -2.33 1.22
N GLU A 4 18.99 -2.74 1.18
CA GLU A 4 19.44 -3.91 0.42
C GLU A 4 18.88 -5.21 1.03
N ASP A 5 18.97 -5.36 2.38
CA ASP A 5 18.41 -6.53 3.07
C ASP A 5 16.89 -6.64 2.84
N MET A 6 16.18 -5.51 2.87
CA MET A 6 14.73 -5.44 2.59
C MET A 6 14.42 -5.91 1.16
N ARG A 7 15.24 -5.47 0.19
CA ARG A 7 15.09 -5.87 -1.21
C ARG A 7 15.34 -7.35 -1.40
N LEU A 8 16.41 -7.86 -0.79
CA LEU A 8 16.79 -9.28 -0.86
C LEU A 8 15.70 -10.16 -0.22
N HIS A 9 15.16 -9.75 0.93
CA HIS A 9 14.07 -10.47 1.61
C HIS A 9 12.84 -10.61 0.71
N VAL A 10 12.36 -9.51 0.10
CA VAL A 10 11.24 -9.55 -0.84
C VAL A 10 11.55 -10.45 -2.05
N ALA A 11 12.76 -10.33 -2.61
CA ALA A 11 13.17 -11.15 -3.75
C ALA A 11 13.23 -12.64 -3.41
N THR A 12 13.69 -12.98 -2.20
CA THR A 12 13.74 -14.36 -1.70
C THR A 12 12.33 -14.93 -1.59
N ILE A 13 11.38 -14.23 -0.94
CA ILE A 13 9.99 -14.68 -0.87
C ILE A 13 9.41 -14.88 -2.28
N CYS A 14 9.61 -13.92 -3.18
CA CYS A 14 9.10 -14.03 -4.55
C CYS A 14 9.64 -15.25 -5.28
N ARG A 15 10.94 -15.52 -5.16
CA ARG A 15 11.59 -16.67 -5.78
C ARG A 15 11.06 -17.99 -5.20
N ASP A 16 11.02 -18.11 -3.88
CA ASP A 16 10.67 -19.34 -3.18
C ASP A 16 9.18 -19.68 -3.38
N GLU A 17 8.34 -18.66 -3.54
CA GLU A 17 6.90 -18.79 -3.80
C GLU A 17 6.53 -18.73 -5.30
N GLY A 18 7.50 -18.64 -6.20
CA GLY A 18 7.23 -18.57 -7.64
C GLY A 18 6.39 -17.35 -8.05
N ILE A 19 6.58 -16.20 -7.39
CA ILE A 19 5.84 -14.97 -7.66
C ILE A 19 6.67 -14.07 -8.59
N ARG A 20 6.06 -13.66 -9.69
CA ARG A 20 6.68 -12.73 -10.64
C ARG A 20 6.49 -11.29 -10.19
N VAL A 21 7.58 -10.52 -10.22
CA VAL A 21 7.59 -9.09 -9.87
C VAL A 21 7.60 -8.24 -11.13
N LEU A 22 6.69 -7.29 -11.22
CA LEU A 22 6.65 -6.27 -12.29
C LEU A 22 6.94 -4.88 -11.70
N PRO A 23 7.58 -3.99 -12.47
CA PRO A 23 7.77 -2.62 -12.04
C PRO A 23 6.43 -1.86 -12.01
N HIS A 24 6.26 -1.00 -11.00
CA HIS A 24 5.11 -0.12 -10.87
C HIS A 24 5.54 1.28 -10.45
N SER A 25 4.88 2.32 -10.98
CA SER A 25 5.25 3.72 -10.69
C SER A 25 4.58 4.28 -9.43
N ARG A 26 3.42 3.74 -9.02
CA ARG A 26 2.64 4.25 -7.89
C ARG A 26 2.04 3.10 -7.09
N GLY A 27 2.24 3.13 -5.74
CA GLY A 27 1.66 2.10 -4.87
C GLY A 27 2.13 0.69 -5.20
N GLY A 28 1.20 -0.24 -5.19
CA GLY A 28 1.39 -1.63 -5.57
C GLY A 28 0.11 -2.23 -6.13
N ARG A 29 0.22 -3.41 -6.71
CA ARG A 29 -0.89 -4.25 -7.18
C ARG A 29 -0.50 -5.70 -7.07
N ALA A 30 -1.47 -6.57 -6.80
CA ALA A 30 -1.28 -8.02 -6.77
C ALA A 30 -2.33 -8.73 -7.63
N SER A 31 -1.96 -9.87 -8.17
CA SER A 31 -2.85 -10.82 -8.82
C SER A 31 -2.53 -12.21 -8.27
N LYS A 32 -3.42 -12.73 -7.41
CA LYS A 32 -3.26 -14.03 -6.77
C LYS A 32 -3.26 -15.14 -7.81
N ASP A 33 -4.22 -15.13 -8.73
CA ASP A 33 -4.40 -16.19 -9.74
C ASP A 33 -3.21 -16.30 -10.69
N HIS A 34 -2.58 -15.17 -11.00
CA HIS A 34 -1.41 -15.14 -11.88
C HIS A 34 -0.08 -15.19 -11.11
N ARG A 35 -0.10 -15.19 -9.77
CA ARG A 35 1.08 -15.12 -8.91
C ARG A 35 2.02 -13.97 -9.33
N ILE A 36 1.44 -12.78 -9.44
CA ILE A 36 2.15 -11.57 -9.86
C ILE A 36 1.93 -10.47 -8.83
N ILE A 37 3.01 -9.77 -8.51
CA ILE A 37 2.94 -8.46 -7.84
C ILE A 37 3.57 -7.38 -8.73
N ALA A 38 3.02 -6.18 -8.69
CA ALA A 38 3.59 -5.01 -9.35
C ALA A 38 3.90 -3.97 -8.28
N ILE A 39 5.17 -3.66 -8.06
CA ILE A 39 5.64 -2.85 -6.95
C ILE A 39 6.69 -1.82 -7.40
N ARG A 40 6.83 -0.77 -6.61
CA ARG A 40 7.97 0.15 -6.72
C ARG A 40 9.24 -0.52 -6.22
N PRO A 41 10.42 -0.09 -6.68
CA PRO A 41 11.69 -0.55 -6.11
C PRO A 41 11.70 -0.38 -4.58
N VAL A 42 12.12 -1.43 -3.87
CA VAL A 42 12.25 -1.43 -2.41
C VAL A 42 13.49 -0.61 -2.03
N LYS A 43 13.29 0.61 -1.53
CA LYS A 43 14.35 1.57 -1.17
C LYS A 43 14.18 2.18 0.23
N SER A 44 13.12 1.81 0.95
CA SER A 44 12.79 2.35 2.27
C SER A 44 11.84 1.42 3.01
N ALA A 45 11.68 1.61 4.32
CA ALA A 45 10.71 0.89 5.13
C ALA A 45 9.28 0.95 4.56
N ILE A 46 8.86 2.12 4.04
CA ILE A 46 7.51 2.25 3.43
C ILE A 46 7.38 1.40 2.16
N THR A 47 8.37 1.44 1.26
CA THR A 47 8.32 0.65 0.03
C THR A 47 8.45 -0.85 0.30
N TYR A 48 9.17 -1.23 1.36
CA TYR A 48 9.25 -2.59 1.86
C TYR A 48 7.90 -3.06 2.41
N ALA A 49 7.26 -2.27 3.29
CA ALA A 49 5.94 -2.59 3.82
C ALA A 49 4.88 -2.77 2.71
N VAL A 50 4.92 -1.90 1.69
CA VAL A 50 4.01 -2.01 0.54
C VAL A 50 4.31 -3.28 -0.27
N ALA A 51 5.58 -3.63 -0.49
CA ALA A 51 5.93 -4.85 -1.20
C ALA A 51 5.44 -6.11 -0.47
N LEU A 52 5.63 -6.17 0.86
CA LEU A 52 5.10 -7.25 1.68
C LEU A 52 3.57 -7.29 1.69
N HIS A 53 2.89 -6.14 1.71
CA HIS A 53 1.45 -6.08 1.60
C HIS A 53 0.93 -6.65 0.26
N GLU A 54 1.57 -6.34 -0.86
CA GLU A 54 1.20 -6.93 -2.15
C GLU A 54 1.45 -8.44 -2.18
N LEU A 55 2.54 -8.92 -1.56
CA LEU A 55 2.76 -10.35 -1.35
C LEU A 55 1.66 -10.96 -0.47
N GLY A 56 1.21 -10.24 0.56
CA GLY A 56 0.11 -10.63 1.42
C GLY A 56 -1.22 -10.84 0.67
N HIS A 57 -1.46 -10.12 -0.43
CA HIS A 57 -2.60 -10.39 -1.31
C HIS A 57 -2.48 -11.71 -2.09
N VAL A 58 -1.28 -12.26 -2.23
CA VAL A 58 -1.06 -13.55 -2.89
C VAL A 58 -1.01 -14.70 -1.86
N LEU A 59 -0.33 -14.48 -0.72
CA LEU A 59 0.05 -15.51 0.25
C LEU A 59 -0.73 -15.44 1.57
N GLY A 60 -1.30 -14.28 1.89
CA GLY A 60 -1.90 -14.01 3.19
C GLY A 60 -3.31 -14.58 3.38
N PRO A 61 -3.82 -14.52 4.62
CA PRO A 61 -5.16 -14.98 4.95
C PRO A 61 -6.23 -14.05 4.36
N TRP A 62 -7.48 -14.55 4.36
CA TRP A 62 -8.71 -13.82 4.04
C TRP A 62 -8.83 -13.29 2.61
N GLN A 63 -7.96 -13.74 1.68
CA GLN A 63 -7.94 -13.21 0.31
C GLN A 63 -9.15 -13.61 -0.56
N SER A 64 -9.97 -14.56 -0.11
CA SER A 64 -11.27 -14.91 -0.70
C SER A 64 -12.46 -14.20 -0.07
N LEU A 65 -12.22 -13.44 1.00
CA LEU A 65 -13.24 -12.68 1.71
C LEU A 65 -13.48 -11.29 1.10
N PRO A 66 -14.53 -10.56 1.52
CA PRO A 66 -14.75 -9.20 1.08
C PRO A 66 -13.54 -8.29 1.27
N ARG A 67 -13.43 -7.26 0.44
CA ARG A 67 -12.25 -6.41 0.29
C ARG A 67 -11.61 -5.93 1.61
N LEU A 68 -12.41 -5.49 2.58
CA LEU A 68 -11.88 -5.05 3.88
C LEU A 68 -11.06 -6.14 4.59
N TYR A 69 -11.57 -7.37 4.56
CA TYR A 69 -10.87 -8.51 5.16
C TYR A 69 -9.61 -8.88 4.37
N ALA A 70 -9.70 -8.86 3.03
CA ALA A 70 -8.54 -9.15 2.18
C ALA A 70 -7.41 -8.13 2.39
N GLU A 71 -7.73 -6.85 2.50
CA GLU A 71 -6.74 -5.79 2.81
C GLU A 71 -6.13 -5.99 4.20
N ALA A 72 -6.96 -6.30 5.21
CA ALA A 72 -6.45 -6.57 6.56
C ALA A 72 -5.58 -7.82 6.60
N GLY A 73 -6.00 -8.90 5.93
CA GLY A 73 -5.23 -10.13 5.83
C GLY A 73 -3.87 -9.94 5.15
N ALA A 74 -3.82 -9.11 4.11
CA ALA A 74 -2.58 -8.75 3.44
C ALA A 74 -1.64 -7.96 4.37
N TRP A 75 -2.15 -7.00 5.12
CA TRP A 75 -1.36 -6.26 6.11
C TRP A 75 -0.93 -7.10 7.32
N LYS A 76 -1.82 -7.99 7.81
CA LYS A 76 -1.48 -8.95 8.87
C LYS A 76 -0.30 -9.81 8.45
N TRP A 77 -0.39 -10.43 7.29
CA TRP A 77 0.67 -11.26 6.75
C TRP A 77 1.97 -10.46 6.58
N ALA A 78 1.90 -9.25 6.01
CA ALA A 78 3.06 -8.38 5.83
C ALA A 78 3.78 -8.08 7.15
N LYS A 79 3.03 -7.84 8.23
CA LYS A 79 3.58 -7.56 9.56
C LYS A 79 4.23 -8.80 10.18
N GLU A 80 3.64 -9.97 9.99
CA GLU A 80 4.13 -11.24 10.53
C GLU A 80 5.43 -11.72 9.88
N VAL A 81 5.57 -11.53 8.56
CA VAL A 81 6.76 -11.99 7.83
C VAL A 81 7.88 -10.95 7.76
N ALA A 82 7.61 -9.70 8.13
CA ALA A 82 8.60 -8.64 8.05
C ALA A 82 9.81 -8.91 8.95
N GLY A 83 11.01 -8.88 8.41
CA GLY A 83 12.26 -8.97 9.19
C GLY A 83 12.47 -7.77 10.11
N ILE A 84 11.79 -6.66 9.86
CA ILE A 84 11.67 -5.49 10.73
C ILE A 84 10.30 -4.84 10.50
N TRP A 85 9.68 -4.35 11.59
CA TRP A 85 8.45 -3.56 11.52
C TRP A 85 8.63 -2.27 12.30
N THR A 86 8.66 -1.15 11.62
CA THR A 86 8.97 0.17 12.20
C THR A 86 7.70 0.98 12.44
N PRO A 87 7.73 2.03 13.30
CA PRO A 87 6.57 2.92 13.51
C PRO A 87 6.04 3.55 12.22
N VAL A 88 6.91 3.85 11.24
CA VAL A 88 6.48 4.41 9.95
C VAL A 88 5.75 3.37 9.08
N MET A 89 6.07 2.10 9.22
CA MET A 89 5.34 1.00 8.57
C MET A 89 3.99 0.79 9.22
N GLU A 90 3.93 0.83 10.56
CA GLU A 90 2.68 0.76 11.32
C GLU A 90 1.74 1.91 10.93
N GLU A 91 2.24 3.14 10.87
CA GLU A 91 1.47 4.30 10.42
C GLU A 91 0.97 4.12 8.97
N LYS A 92 1.79 3.56 8.08
CA LYS A 92 1.40 3.29 6.69
C LYS A 92 0.27 2.26 6.62
N MET A 93 0.34 1.19 7.38
CA MET A 93 -0.71 0.16 7.50
C MET A 93 -2.00 0.78 8.02
N SER A 94 -1.95 1.44 9.19
CA SER A 94 -3.10 2.08 9.81
C SER A 94 -3.79 3.07 8.87
N ARG A 95 -3.04 3.96 8.21
CA ARG A 95 -3.60 4.89 7.20
C ARG A 95 -4.29 4.17 6.04
N SER A 96 -3.71 3.08 5.57
CA SER A 96 -4.32 2.29 4.51
C SER A 96 -5.65 1.70 4.96
N LEU A 97 -5.69 1.02 6.10
CA LEU A 97 -6.89 0.38 6.66
C LEU A 97 -7.98 1.40 6.96
N HIS A 98 -7.66 2.54 7.60
CA HIS A 98 -8.62 3.61 7.83
C HIS A 98 -9.21 4.17 6.53
N SER A 99 -8.42 4.27 5.45
CA SER A 99 -8.92 4.70 4.16
C SER A 99 -9.95 3.73 3.57
N TYR A 100 -9.81 2.44 3.83
CA TYR A 100 -10.77 1.41 3.42
C TYR A 100 -12.03 1.40 4.27
N VAL A 101 -11.93 1.67 5.58
CA VAL A 101 -13.10 1.88 6.44
C VAL A 101 -13.93 3.05 5.93
N LEU A 102 -13.32 4.21 5.73
CA LEU A 102 -14.01 5.39 5.17
C LEU A 102 -14.59 5.13 3.77
N TRP A 103 -13.95 4.29 2.97
CA TRP A 103 -14.47 3.87 1.68
C TRP A 103 -15.71 2.98 1.83
N ALA A 104 -15.73 2.07 2.80
CA ALA A 104 -16.86 1.19 3.09
C ALA A 104 -18.05 1.96 3.66
N GLU A 105 -17.81 2.83 4.63
CA GLU A 105 -18.82 3.69 5.25
C GLU A 105 -19.58 4.52 4.20
N ARG A 106 -18.86 5.12 3.25
CA ARG A 106 -19.47 5.88 2.15
C ARG A 106 -20.30 5.02 1.20
N ARG A 107 -20.24 3.70 1.30
CA ARG A 107 -20.97 2.75 0.47
C ARG A 107 -21.95 1.90 1.25
N ALA A 108 -22.13 2.18 2.54
CA ALA A 108 -23.16 1.54 3.35
C ALA A 108 -24.55 1.80 2.76
N PRO A 109 -25.49 0.85 2.84
CA PRO A 109 -25.35 -0.47 3.47
C PRO A 109 -24.79 -1.57 2.54
N ARG A 110 -24.35 -1.26 1.31
CA ARG A 110 -23.88 -2.27 0.34
C ARG A 110 -22.62 -2.98 0.78
N ILE A 111 -21.75 -2.29 1.55
CA ILE A 111 -20.53 -2.86 2.07
C ILE A 111 -20.62 -2.86 3.60
N LYS A 112 -20.61 -4.06 4.17
CA LYS A 112 -20.62 -4.24 5.61
C LYS A 112 -19.21 -4.12 6.16
N LEU A 113 -19.09 -3.46 7.30
CA LEU A 113 -17.88 -3.48 8.12
C LEU A 113 -17.73 -4.85 8.78
N PRO A 114 -16.51 -5.24 9.18
CA PRO A 114 -16.29 -6.42 9.98
C PRO A 114 -17.07 -6.35 11.29
N GLU A 115 -17.50 -7.50 11.77
CA GLU A 115 -18.20 -7.61 13.06
C GLU A 115 -17.33 -7.12 14.23
N ASP A 116 -17.98 -6.63 15.27
CA ASP A 116 -17.29 -6.22 16.49
C ASP A 116 -16.46 -7.37 17.05
N GLY A 117 -15.22 -7.08 17.49
CA GLY A 117 -14.29 -8.09 17.99
C GLY A 117 -13.49 -8.83 16.90
N HIS A 118 -13.75 -8.61 15.60
CA HIS A 118 -12.91 -9.17 14.56
C HIS A 118 -11.49 -8.61 14.64
N GLU A 119 -10.49 -9.44 14.36
CA GLU A 119 -9.07 -9.08 14.39
C GLU A 119 -8.72 -7.84 13.51
N PHE A 120 -9.52 -7.55 12.51
CA PHE A 120 -9.43 -6.32 11.72
C PHE A 120 -9.32 -5.05 12.58
N TRP A 121 -10.12 -4.95 13.64
CA TRP A 121 -10.16 -3.77 14.50
C TRP A 121 -8.88 -3.60 15.32
N MET A 122 -8.26 -4.72 15.70
CA MET A 122 -6.95 -4.71 16.37
C MET A 122 -5.84 -4.23 15.44
N LEU A 123 -5.90 -4.62 14.16
CA LEU A 123 -4.94 -4.19 13.14
C LEU A 123 -5.13 -2.72 12.73
N LEU A 124 -6.36 -2.22 12.78
CA LEU A 124 -6.69 -0.85 12.41
C LEU A 124 -5.94 0.17 13.28
N GLY A 125 -5.83 -0.11 14.58
CA GLY A 125 -5.16 0.76 15.54
C GLY A 125 -5.81 2.16 15.68
N VAL A 126 -5.09 3.08 16.29
CA VAL A 126 -5.52 4.47 16.46
C VAL A 126 -5.55 5.21 15.12
N PRO A 127 -6.60 5.99 14.81
CA PRO A 127 -6.64 6.79 13.59
C PRO A 127 -5.39 7.68 13.47
N PRO A 128 -4.69 7.65 12.34
CA PRO A 128 -3.52 8.49 12.16
C PRO A 128 -3.91 9.96 12.06
N GLU A 129 -3.08 10.84 12.58
CA GLU A 129 -3.30 12.29 12.44
C GLU A 129 -3.51 12.71 10.98
N PRO A 130 -4.45 13.63 10.71
CA PRO A 130 -4.69 14.10 9.36
C PRO A 130 -3.43 14.79 8.82
N ARG A 131 -2.95 14.32 7.67
CA ARG A 131 -1.81 14.97 7.00
C ARG A 131 -2.17 16.40 6.66
N LYS A 132 -1.38 17.38 7.11
CA LYS A 132 -1.46 18.77 6.65
C LYS A 132 -1.41 18.76 5.11
N ARG A 133 -2.47 19.24 4.47
CA ARG A 133 -2.51 19.34 3.00
C ARG A 133 -1.34 20.24 2.58
N ARG A 134 -0.43 19.74 1.76
CA ARG A 134 0.55 20.61 1.11
C ARG A 134 -0.24 21.65 0.32
N PRO A 135 0.07 22.94 0.43
CA PRO A 135 -0.58 23.96 -0.38
C PRO A 135 -0.42 23.55 -1.86
N PRO A 136 -1.44 23.80 -2.68
CA PRO A 136 -1.36 23.47 -4.09
C PRO A 136 -0.16 24.17 -4.70
N VAL A 137 0.74 23.39 -5.29
CA VAL A 137 1.86 23.97 -6.03
C VAL A 137 1.26 24.78 -7.16
N LYS A 138 1.35 26.12 -7.06
CA LYS A 138 0.93 27.04 -8.12
C LYS A 138 1.72 26.65 -9.37
N LYS A 139 1.08 25.94 -10.31
CA LYS A 139 1.66 25.73 -11.63
C LYS A 139 1.93 27.12 -12.21
N LYS A 140 3.20 27.50 -12.36
CA LYS A 140 3.55 28.69 -13.12
C LYS A 140 2.90 28.54 -14.49
N ARG A 141 1.88 29.33 -14.77
CA ARG A 141 1.34 29.46 -16.13
C ARG A 141 2.49 29.99 -16.98
N VAL A 142 3.13 29.11 -17.71
CA VAL A 142 4.05 29.52 -18.78
C VAL A 142 3.14 30.16 -19.81
N SER A 143 3.16 31.48 -19.89
CA SER A 143 2.41 32.24 -20.89
C SER A 143 2.97 31.87 -22.27
N VAL A 144 2.19 31.10 -23.02
CA VAL A 144 2.51 30.68 -24.40
C VAL A 144 2.67 31.92 -25.32
N LEU A 145 2.19 33.11 -24.90
CA LEU A 145 2.33 34.35 -25.66
C LEU A 145 3.78 34.83 -25.81
N ARG A 146 4.73 34.39 -25.01
CA ARG A 146 6.13 34.83 -25.13
C ARG A 146 6.92 34.10 -26.21
N LEU A 147 6.37 33.01 -26.75
CA LEU A 147 7.02 32.23 -27.82
C LEU A 147 6.64 32.66 -29.25
N LEU A 148 5.59 33.49 -29.41
CA LEU A 148 5.09 33.91 -30.73
C LEU A 148 5.54 35.29 -31.18
N PHE A 149 6.17 36.13 -30.33
CA PHE A 149 6.54 37.50 -30.67
C PHE A 149 8.02 37.87 -30.37
N GLY A 150 8.89 36.88 -30.29
CA GLY A 150 10.32 37.10 -30.04
C GLY A 150 11.22 36.88 -31.24
N ARG A 151 10.95 37.52 -32.39
CA ARG A 151 11.94 37.78 -33.43
C ARG A 151 11.51 39.00 -34.26
N ARG A 152 12.13 40.11 -34.00
CA ARG A 152 12.53 41.12 -34.99
C ARG A 152 13.91 41.62 -34.59
#